data_c9a1445d077bfffaac470e1809927118
#
_entry.id   c9a1445d077bfffaac470e1809927118
#
_cell.length_a   1.000
_cell.length_b   1.000
_cell.length_c   1.000
_cell.angle_alpha   90.00
_cell.angle_beta   90.00
_cell.angle_gamma   90.00
#
_symmetry.space_group_name_H-M   'P 1'
#
loop_
_entity.id
_entity.type
_entity.pdbx_description
1 polymer ?
#
loop_
_entity_poly.entity_id
_entity_poly.type
_entity_poly.pdbx_seq_one_letter_code
_entity_poly.pdbx_strand_id
1 'polypeptide(L)'
;SGKTTLIKLANGLLQPSAGSIRIAGMTPGPDTKAIVSYLPDADWLPDWMRVEQLVEMFREFYADFDPAKANEMLARLELEPKARLKTLSKGSKEKVQLILAMSRAAKLYLLDEPIGGVDPAARDYILSTILNNYSRDATVILSTHLIGDIEPILDEAVFLKDGRVFAHRNAEELRETEGMSVDAYFREVFKC
;
A
#
# COMPACT_ATOMS: atom_id res chain seq x y z
N SER A 1 -2.87 -6.13 16.15
CA SER A 1 -2.00 -4.97 16.47
C SER A 1 -2.65 -3.60 16.15
N GLY A 2 -3.58 -3.50 15.20
CA GLY A 2 -4.29 -2.26 14.85
C GLY A 2 -3.82 -1.60 13.54
N LYS A 3 -2.91 -2.18 12.76
CA LYS A 3 -2.40 -1.63 11.48
C LYS A 3 -3.52 -1.28 10.49
N THR A 4 -4.32 -2.27 10.11
CA THR A 4 -5.48 -2.06 9.21
C THR A 4 -6.48 -1.04 9.74
N THR A 5 -6.70 -1.02 11.07
CA THR A 5 -7.59 -0.02 11.69
C THR A 5 -7.03 1.39 11.52
N LEU A 6 -5.74 1.60 11.77
CA LEU A 6 -5.08 2.89 11.57
C LEU A 6 -5.17 3.35 10.10
N ILE A 7 -4.87 2.45 9.16
CA ILE A 7 -4.99 2.74 7.72
C ILE A 7 -6.43 3.10 7.34
N LYS A 8 -7.43 2.36 7.82
CA LYS A 8 -8.86 2.67 7.57
C LYS A 8 -9.29 4.01 8.16
N LEU A 9 -8.79 4.35 9.35
CA LEU A 9 -9.02 5.67 9.96
C LEU A 9 -8.38 6.78 9.11
N ALA A 10 -7.13 6.61 8.66
CA ALA A 10 -6.44 7.56 7.81
C ALA A 10 -7.13 7.74 6.45
N ASN A 11 -7.74 6.68 5.90
CA ASN A 11 -8.51 6.74 4.66
C ASN A 11 -9.97 7.20 4.84
N GLY A 12 -10.38 7.53 6.08
CA GLY A 12 -11.75 7.98 6.37
C GLY A 12 -12.83 6.90 6.24
N LEU A 13 -12.43 5.62 6.25
CA LEU A 13 -13.36 4.48 6.25
C LEU A 13 -13.89 4.15 7.65
N LEU A 14 -13.21 4.64 8.68
CA LEU A 14 -13.61 4.57 10.07
C LEU A 14 -13.54 5.96 10.69
N GLN A 15 -14.33 6.18 11.73
CA GLN A 15 -14.29 7.41 12.53
C GLN A 15 -13.57 7.13 13.85
N PRO A 16 -12.62 8.00 14.30
CA PRO A 16 -11.99 7.84 15.59
C PRO A 16 -13.02 8.06 16.72
N SER A 17 -12.99 7.20 17.75
CA SER A 17 -13.82 7.36 18.95
C SER A 17 -13.40 8.56 19.79
N ALA A 18 -12.14 8.96 19.71
CA ALA A 18 -11.58 10.14 20.36
C ALA A 18 -10.31 10.59 19.60
N GLY A 19 -9.89 11.83 19.81
CA GLY A 19 -8.76 12.40 19.10
C GLY A 19 -9.08 12.82 17.65
N SER A 20 -8.04 13.05 16.85
CA SER A 20 -8.20 13.46 15.45
C SER A 20 -7.06 12.92 14.58
N ILE A 21 -7.36 12.70 13.30
CA ILE A 21 -6.39 12.37 12.25
C ILE A 21 -6.42 13.49 11.23
N ARG A 22 -5.24 13.86 10.71
CA ARG A 22 -5.13 14.84 9.63
C ARG A 22 -4.18 14.31 8.55
N ILE A 23 -4.59 14.46 7.29
CA ILE A 23 -3.81 14.15 6.11
C ILE A 23 -3.55 15.47 5.39
N ALA A 24 -2.28 15.88 5.27
CA ALA A 24 -1.91 17.19 4.72
C ALA A 24 -2.71 18.36 5.37
N GLY A 25 -2.92 18.29 6.71
CA GLY A 25 -3.69 19.28 7.47
C GLY A 25 -5.22 19.14 7.41
N MET A 26 -5.76 18.29 6.54
CA MET A 26 -7.20 18.06 6.35
C MET A 26 -7.70 16.85 7.15
N THR A 27 -8.93 16.92 7.63
CA THR A 27 -9.61 15.74 8.19
C THR A 27 -9.92 14.73 7.07
N PRO A 28 -9.74 13.41 7.30
CA PRO A 28 -10.09 12.39 6.31
C PRO A 28 -11.52 12.54 5.79
N GLY A 29 -11.67 12.63 4.47
CA GLY A 29 -12.95 12.88 3.80
C GLY A 29 -12.78 12.94 2.27
N PRO A 30 -13.76 13.51 1.55
CA PRO A 30 -13.70 13.62 0.09
C PRO A 30 -12.42 14.28 -0.43
N ASP A 31 -11.99 15.39 0.18
CA ASP A 31 -10.80 16.14 -0.24
C ASP A 31 -9.51 15.34 -0.05
N THR A 32 -9.40 14.58 1.04
CA THR A 32 -8.24 13.71 1.24
C THR A 32 -8.22 12.53 0.30
N LYS A 33 -9.37 12.01 -0.15
CA LYS A 33 -9.44 10.94 -1.15
C LYS A 33 -8.88 11.36 -2.50
N ALA A 34 -8.90 12.64 -2.83
CA ALA A 34 -8.28 13.16 -4.04
C ALA A 34 -6.73 13.04 -4.02
N ILE A 35 -6.11 13.00 -2.84
CA ILE A 35 -4.65 12.97 -2.67
C ILE A 35 -4.14 11.69 -2.01
N VAL A 36 -5.01 10.76 -1.64
CA VAL A 36 -4.67 9.48 -1.02
C VAL A 36 -4.96 8.34 -1.99
N SER A 37 -3.98 7.49 -2.24
CA SER A 37 -4.16 6.21 -2.92
C SER A 37 -4.18 5.11 -1.88
N TYR A 38 -5.20 4.24 -1.93
CA TYR A 38 -5.39 3.18 -0.94
C TYR A 38 -5.48 1.81 -1.60
N LEU A 39 -4.65 0.89 -1.12
CA LEU A 39 -4.70 -0.53 -1.45
C LEU A 39 -5.09 -1.31 -0.19
N PRO A 40 -6.31 -1.87 -0.09
CA PRO A 40 -6.72 -2.70 1.03
C PRO A 40 -6.16 -4.13 0.94
N ASP A 41 -6.08 -4.81 2.10
CA ASP A 41 -5.72 -6.24 2.22
C ASP A 41 -6.87 -7.18 1.82
N ALA A 42 -7.68 -6.82 0.85
CA ALA A 42 -8.81 -7.63 0.40
C ALA A 42 -9.15 -7.36 -1.06
N ASP A 43 -9.72 -8.37 -1.70
CA ASP A 43 -10.33 -8.18 -3.03
C ASP A 43 -11.55 -7.26 -2.89
N TRP A 44 -11.46 -6.07 -3.49
CA TRP A 44 -12.52 -5.06 -3.45
C TRP A 44 -13.03 -4.67 -4.83
N LEU A 45 -12.32 -5.08 -5.89
CA LEU A 45 -12.70 -4.80 -7.26
C LEU A 45 -13.84 -5.71 -7.72
N PRO A 46 -14.80 -5.21 -8.52
CA PRO A 46 -15.89 -6.02 -9.03
C PRO A 46 -15.41 -7.13 -9.96
N ASP A 47 -15.63 -8.38 -9.58
CA ASP A 47 -15.18 -9.57 -10.31
C ASP A 47 -15.71 -9.68 -11.76
N TRP A 48 -16.85 -9.05 -12.04
CA TRP A 48 -17.48 -9.05 -13.37
C TRP A 48 -16.86 -8.05 -14.34
N MET A 49 -16.11 -7.05 -13.86
CA MET A 49 -15.47 -6.06 -14.69
C MET A 49 -14.26 -6.63 -15.42
N ARG A 50 -13.98 -6.06 -16.61
CA ARG A 50 -12.75 -6.30 -17.35
C ARG A 50 -11.64 -5.39 -16.86
N VAL A 51 -10.39 -5.79 -17.08
CA VAL A 51 -9.22 -4.99 -16.68
C VAL A 51 -9.28 -3.59 -17.32
N GLU A 52 -9.57 -3.49 -18.60
CA GLU A 52 -9.74 -2.22 -19.33
C GLU A 52 -10.83 -1.32 -18.73
N GLN A 53 -11.93 -1.92 -18.24
CA GLN A 53 -13.03 -1.18 -17.61
C GLN A 53 -12.63 -0.62 -16.24
N LEU A 54 -11.77 -1.33 -15.53
CA LEU A 54 -11.22 -0.83 -14.25
C LEU A 54 -10.29 0.36 -14.46
N VAL A 55 -9.43 0.32 -15.48
CA VAL A 55 -8.57 1.46 -15.84
C VAL A 55 -9.43 2.68 -16.18
N GLU A 56 -10.49 2.49 -16.97
CA GLU A 56 -11.40 3.57 -17.33
C GLU A 56 -12.16 4.11 -16.12
N MET A 57 -12.65 3.23 -15.25
CA MET A 57 -13.32 3.62 -14.01
C MET A 57 -12.40 4.48 -13.12
N PHE A 58 -11.14 4.08 -12.96
CA PHE A 58 -10.18 4.88 -12.19
C PHE A 58 -9.90 6.23 -12.82
N ARG A 59 -9.80 6.30 -14.14
CA ARG A 59 -9.64 7.56 -14.88
C ARG A 59 -10.81 8.51 -14.64
N GLU A 60 -12.03 8.00 -14.56
CA GLU A 60 -13.23 8.81 -14.30
C GLU A 60 -13.30 9.29 -12.84
N PHE A 61 -12.90 8.45 -11.88
CA PHE A 61 -13.01 8.77 -10.45
C PHE A 61 -11.86 9.62 -9.91
N TYR A 62 -10.66 9.49 -10.50
CA TYR A 62 -9.45 10.12 -9.97
C TYR A 62 -8.76 10.97 -11.02
N ALA A 63 -8.80 12.29 -10.84
CA ALA A 63 -8.18 13.25 -11.75
C ALA A 63 -6.65 13.10 -11.85
N ASP A 64 -6.02 12.51 -10.83
CA ASP A 64 -4.59 12.23 -10.73
C ASP A 64 -4.19 10.84 -11.23
N PHE A 65 -5.13 10.09 -11.83
CA PHE A 65 -4.86 8.75 -12.37
C PHE A 65 -4.25 8.83 -13.77
N ASP A 66 -3.15 8.11 -13.97
CA ASP A 66 -2.47 7.98 -15.26
C ASP A 66 -2.82 6.65 -15.94
N PRO A 67 -3.76 6.65 -16.92
CA PRO A 67 -4.15 5.43 -17.62
C PRO A 67 -3.04 4.88 -18.54
N ALA A 68 -2.12 5.74 -19.03
CA ALA A 68 -1.01 5.28 -19.87
C ALA A 68 -0.03 4.46 -19.03
N LYS A 69 0.32 4.95 -17.84
CA LYS A 69 1.14 4.24 -16.85
C LYS A 69 0.50 2.91 -16.42
N ALA A 70 -0.80 2.91 -16.14
CA ALA A 70 -1.52 1.68 -15.79
C ALA A 70 -1.44 0.64 -16.92
N ASN A 71 -1.73 1.04 -18.15
CA ASN A 71 -1.70 0.15 -19.30
C ASN A 71 -0.30 -0.39 -19.60
N GLU A 72 0.76 0.43 -19.44
CA GLU A 72 2.14 -0.02 -19.58
C GLU A 72 2.49 -1.11 -18.55
N MET A 73 2.14 -0.91 -17.28
CA MET A 73 2.38 -1.89 -16.23
C MET A 73 1.57 -3.19 -16.43
N LEU A 74 0.32 -3.07 -16.86
CA LEU A 74 -0.53 -4.23 -17.18
C LEU A 74 0.04 -5.04 -18.37
N ALA A 75 0.53 -4.35 -19.40
CA ALA A 75 1.15 -4.99 -20.56
C ALA A 75 2.45 -5.75 -20.18
N ARG A 76 3.27 -5.20 -19.30
CA ARG A 76 4.48 -5.88 -18.78
C ARG A 76 4.17 -7.18 -18.03
N LEU A 77 2.96 -7.32 -17.50
CA LEU A 77 2.47 -8.53 -16.83
C LEU A 77 1.73 -9.48 -17.77
N GLU A 78 1.68 -9.18 -19.06
CA GLU A 78 0.95 -9.95 -20.06
C GLU A 78 -0.54 -10.13 -19.69
N LEU A 79 -1.11 -9.17 -18.97
CA LEU A 79 -2.51 -9.20 -18.58
C LEU A 79 -3.39 -8.73 -19.72
N GLU A 80 -4.26 -9.62 -20.18
CA GLU A 80 -5.20 -9.35 -21.27
C GLU A 80 -6.22 -8.26 -20.86
N PRO A 81 -6.28 -7.08 -21.52
CA PRO A 81 -7.16 -5.99 -21.13
C PRO A 81 -8.65 -6.37 -21.10
N LYS A 82 -9.06 -7.30 -21.98
CA LYS A 82 -10.44 -7.79 -22.03
C LYS A 82 -10.76 -8.92 -21.07
N ALA A 83 -9.76 -9.44 -20.34
CA ALA A 83 -9.99 -10.46 -19.33
C ALA A 83 -10.87 -9.90 -18.19
N ARG A 84 -11.81 -10.72 -17.72
CA ARG A 84 -12.60 -10.39 -16.54
C ARG A 84 -11.83 -10.75 -15.26
N LEU A 85 -11.95 -9.94 -14.23
CA LEU A 85 -11.27 -10.20 -12.95
C LEU A 85 -11.54 -11.60 -12.40
N LYS A 86 -12.77 -12.09 -12.48
CA LYS A 86 -13.13 -13.44 -12.01
C LYS A 86 -12.35 -14.58 -12.68
N THR A 87 -11.76 -14.33 -13.88
CA THR A 87 -10.98 -15.33 -14.62
C THR A 87 -9.48 -15.26 -14.31
N LEU A 88 -9.04 -14.23 -13.59
CA LEU A 88 -7.65 -14.06 -13.19
C LEU A 88 -7.34 -14.90 -11.93
N SER A 89 -6.09 -15.33 -11.83
CA SER A 89 -5.58 -15.92 -10.58
C SER A 89 -5.61 -14.88 -9.44
N LYS A 90 -5.57 -15.33 -8.19
CA LYS A 90 -5.50 -14.44 -7.03
C LYS A 90 -4.32 -13.45 -7.16
N GLY A 91 -3.11 -13.95 -7.45
CA GLY A 91 -1.94 -13.10 -7.62
C GLY A 91 -2.05 -12.11 -8.78
N SER A 92 -2.73 -12.48 -9.88
CA SER A 92 -2.98 -11.53 -10.98
C SER A 92 -3.96 -10.43 -10.57
N LYS A 93 -4.99 -10.74 -9.78
CA LYS A 93 -5.91 -9.75 -9.22
C LYS A 93 -5.18 -8.76 -8.30
N GLU A 94 -4.35 -9.27 -7.39
CA GLU A 94 -3.52 -8.46 -6.49
C GLU A 94 -2.61 -7.50 -7.27
N LYS A 95 -1.98 -7.98 -8.34
CA LYS A 95 -1.17 -7.15 -9.24
C LYS A 95 -1.99 -6.06 -9.95
N VAL A 96 -3.20 -6.38 -10.44
CA VAL A 96 -4.11 -5.38 -11.02
C VAL A 96 -4.46 -4.30 -9.99
N GLN A 97 -4.82 -4.69 -8.77
CA GLN A 97 -5.17 -3.75 -7.69
C GLN A 97 -3.98 -2.82 -7.36
N LEU A 98 -2.77 -3.38 -7.25
CA LEU A 98 -1.56 -2.60 -7.00
C LEU A 98 -1.29 -1.62 -8.14
N ILE A 99 -1.37 -2.06 -9.40
CA ILE A 99 -1.15 -1.20 -10.57
C ILE A 99 -2.11 -0.03 -10.58
N LEU A 100 -3.40 -0.27 -10.32
CA LEU A 100 -4.39 0.80 -10.25
C LEU A 100 -4.07 1.80 -9.13
N ALA A 101 -3.66 1.32 -7.95
CA ALA A 101 -3.26 2.18 -6.85
C ALA A 101 -1.99 3.00 -7.17
N MET A 102 -0.97 2.36 -7.76
CA MET A 102 0.32 3.00 -8.08
C MET A 102 0.30 3.86 -9.35
N SER A 103 -0.77 3.78 -10.14
CA SER A 103 -0.98 4.65 -11.31
C SER A 103 -1.62 6.00 -10.97
N ARG A 104 -1.89 6.28 -9.72
CA ARG A 104 -2.27 7.59 -9.23
C ARG A 104 -1.03 8.43 -8.91
N ALA A 105 -1.12 9.75 -9.08
CA ALA A 105 -0.12 10.72 -8.62
C ALA A 105 -0.49 11.24 -7.21
N ALA A 106 -0.70 10.30 -6.27
CA ALA A 106 -1.13 10.63 -4.92
C ALA A 106 -0.01 11.25 -4.08
N LYS A 107 -0.38 12.04 -3.05
CA LYS A 107 0.55 12.54 -2.02
C LYS A 107 0.79 11.54 -0.90
N LEU A 108 -0.15 10.64 -0.68
CA LEU A 108 -0.06 9.59 0.33
C LEU A 108 -0.55 8.27 -0.27
N TYR A 109 0.29 7.24 -0.19
CA TYR A 109 -0.10 5.87 -0.50
C TYR A 109 -0.26 5.10 0.80
N LEU A 110 -1.43 4.49 0.98
CA LEU A 110 -1.75 3.61 2.10
C LEU A 110 -1.89 2.19 1.57
N LEU A 111 -0.90 1.35 1.85
CA LEU A 111 -0.82 -0.02 1.32
C LEU A 111 -0.96 -1.01 2.49
N ASP A 112 -2.10 -1.71 2.56
CA ASP A 112 -2.37 -2.66 3.64
C ASP A 112 -2.02 -4.07 3.18
N GLU A 113 -0.95 -4.65 3.77
CA GLU A 113 -0.40 -5.99 3.49
C GLU A 113 -0.15 -6.27 1.98
N PRO A 114 0.48 -5.34 1.20
CA PRO A 114 0.58 -5.47 -0.26
C PRO A 114 1.40 -6.68 -0.74
N ILE A 115 2.20 -7.29 0.14
CA ILE A 115 3.00 -8.49 -0.15
C ILE A 115 2.52 -9.72 0.64
N GLY A 116 1.38 -9.59 1.33
CA GLY A 116 0.79 -10.66 2.13
C GLY A 116 0.22 -11.76 1.23
N GLY A 117 0.61 -13.01 1.50
CA GLY A 117 0.03 -14.16 0.80
C GLY A 117 0.48 -14.37 -0.66
N VAL A 118 1.44 -13.59 -1.16
CA VAL A 118 2.02 -13.76 -2.50
C VAL A 118 3.32 -14.59 -2.46
N ASP A 119 3.65 -15.23 -3.56
CA ASP A 119 4.90 -15.96 -3.70
C ASP A 119 6.12 -15.00 -3.71
N PRO A 120 7.34 -15.49 -3.35
CA PRO A 120 8.52 -14.65 -3.26
C PRO A 120 8.86 -13.87 -4.54
N ALA A 121 8.70 -14.47 -5.72
CA ALA A 121 9.00 -13.80 -6.99
C ALA A 121 8.01 -12.65 -7.26
N ALA A 122 6.74 -12.82 -6.87
CA ALA A 122 5.73 -11.78 -6.96
C ALA A 122 5.98 -10.63 -5.96
N ARG A 123 6.59 -10.91 -4.80
CA ARG A 123 6.96 -9.85 -3.82
C ARG A 123 7.97 -8.87 -4.41
N ASP A 124 9.03 -9.37 -5.04
CA ASP A 124 10.05 -8.53 -5.70
C ASP A 124 9.42 -7.61 -6.75
N TYR A 125 8.49 -8.15 -7.54
CA TYR A 125 7.74 -7.35 -8.50
C TYR A 125 6.90 -6.26 -7.82
N ILE A 126 6.18 -6.58 -6.75
CA ILE A 126 5.34 -5.63 -5.99
C ILE A 126 6.21 -4.52 -5.40
N LEU A 127 7.31 -4.87 -4.74
CA LEU A 127 8.22 -3.91 -4.13
C LEU A 127 8.86 -2.99 -5.18
N SER A 128 9.33 -3.55 -6.29
CA SER A 128 9.88 -2.76 -7.40
C SER A 128 8.81 -1.85 -8.03
N THR A 129 7.58 -2.32 -8.12
CA THR A 129 6.45 -1.50 -8.62
C THR A 129 6.17 -0.33 -7.68
N ILE A 130 6.15 -0.55 -6.37
CA ILE A 130 5.97 0.51 -5.38
C ILE A 130 7.11 1.52 -5.53
N LEU A 131 8.38 1.09 -5.44
CA LEU A 131 9.55 1.96 -5.46
C LEU A 131 9.68 2.82 -6.72
N ASN A 132 9.32 2.28 -7.88
CA ASN A 132 9.50 2.97 -9.16
C ASN A 132 8.29 3.82 -9.57
N ASN A 133 7.19 3.79 -8.80
CA ASN A 133 5.94 4.39 -9.28
C ASN A 133 5.29 5.41 -8.36
N TYR A 134 5.86 5.71 -7.19
CA TYR A 134 5.39 6.84 -6.39
C TYR A 134 6.18 8.13 -6.70
N SER A 135 5.56 9.28 -6.44
CA SER A 135 6.23 10.58 -6.56
C SER A 135 7.25 10.76 -5.43
N ARG A 136 8.41 11.38 -5.72
CA ARG A 136 9.43 11.68 -4.70
C ARG A 136 8.91 12.52 -3.52
N ASP A 137 7.89 13.34 -3.77
CA ASP A 137 7.25 14.18 -2.74
C ASP A 137 6.09 13.49 -2.04
N ALA A 138 5.84 12.22 -2.34
CA ALA A 138 4.79 11.45 -1.72
C ALA A 138 5.31 10.63 -0.53
N THR A 139 4.41 10.36 0.41
CA THR A 139 4.66 9.42 1.51
C THR A 139 4.02 8.08 1.18
N VAL A 140 4.74 6.98 1.42
CA VAL A 140 4.21 5.62 1.34
C VAL A 140 4.14 5.03 2.74
N ILE A 141 2.94 4.68 3.19
CA ILE A 141 2.73 3.92 4.43
C ILE A 141 2.31 2.50 4.04
N LEU A 142 3.15 1.54 4.38
CA LEU A 142 2.94 0.14 4.09
C LEU A 142 2.79 -0.63 5.39
N SER A 143 1.69 -1.37 5.55
CA SER A 143 1.55 -2.30 6.66
C SER A 143 1.97 -3.70 6.22
N THR A 144 2.74 -4.39 7.06
CA THR A 144 3.11 -5.79 6.82
C THR A 144 3.52 -6.49 8.10
N HIS A 145 3.51 -7.81 8.06
CA HIS A 145 4.15 -8.69 9.02
C HIS A 145 5.45 -9.33 8.47
N LEU A 146 5.78 -9.06 7.19
CA LEU A 146 6.95 -9.57 6.48
C LEU A 146 8.06 -8.52 6.47
N ILE A 147 8.60 -8.20 7.64
CA ILE A 147 9.54 -7.08 7.82
C ILE A 147 10.82 -7.28 7.02
N GLY A 148 11.38 -8.50 7.04
CA GLY A 148 12.63 -8.78 6.32
C GLY A 148 12.56 -8.52 4.81
N ASP A 149 11.39 -8.70 4.19
CA ASP A 149 11.22 -8.47 2.75
C ASP A 149 11.22 -6.98 2.38
N ILE A 150 10.74 -6.11 3.29
CA ILE A 150 10.62 -4.66 3.04
C ILE A 150 11.75 -3.84 3.67
N GLU A 151 12.53 -4.41 4.55
CA GLU A 151 13.57 -3.71 5.31
C GLU A 151 14.56 -2.92 4.44
N PRO A 152 14.99 -3.41 3.24
CA PRO A 152 15.91 -2.67 2.37
C PRO A 152 15.35 -1.35 1.84
N ILE A 153 14.04 -1.15 1.89
CA ILE A 153 13.35 0.00 1.31
C ILE A 153 12.73 0.93 2.36
N LEU A 154 12.91 0.62 3.66
CA LEU A 154 12.33 1.41 4.74
C LEU A 154 13.19 2.59 5.12
N ASP A 155 12.58 3.78 5.17
CA ASP A 155 13.13 4.95 5.85
C ASP A 155 12.82 4.89 7.35
N GLU A 156 11.59 4.57 7.71
CA GLU A 156 11.08 4.57 9.07
C GLU A 156 10.19 3.38 9.37
N ALA A 157 10.21 2.89 10.60
CA ALA A 157 9.36 1.81 11.09
C ALA A 157 8.54 2.24 12.30
N VAL A 158 7.23 2.04 12.25
CA VAL A 158 6.31 2.25 13.37
C VAL A 158 5.81 0.90 13.87
N PHE A 159 6.11 0.57 15.11
CA PHE A 159 5.71 -0.69 15.73
C PHE A 159 4.43 -0.49 16.55
N LEU A 160 3.40 -1.25 16.19
CA LEU A 160 2.10 -1.24 16.86
C LEU A 160 1.90 -2.48 17.72
N LYS A 161 1.56 -2.28 19.00
CA LYS A 161 1.20 -3.34 19.93
C LYS A 161 -0.08 -2.94 20.67
N ASP A 162 -1.07 -3.83 20.68
CA ASP A 162 -2.34 -3.66 21.39
C ASP A 162 -3.02 -2.31 21.12
N GLY A 163 -3.00 -1.88 19.85
CA GLY A 163 -3.61 -0.63 19.37
C GLY A 163 -2.84 0.63 19.77
N ARG A 164 -1.60 0.52 20.24
CA ARG A 164 -0.74 1.65 20.63
C ARG A 164 0.55 1.64 19.82
N VAL A 165 1.10 2.82 19.59
CA VAL A 165 2.47 2.96 19.09
C VAL A 165 3.42 2.55 20.20
N PHE A 166 4.10 1.43 20.01
CA PHE A 166 5.11 0.92 20.93
C PHE A 166 6.45 1.62 20.71
N ALA A 167 6.86 1.74 19.45
CA ALA A 167 8.09 2.42 19.05
C ALA A 167 7.93 3.02 17.65
N HIS A 168 8.69 4.09 17.40
CA HIS A 168 8.92 4.69 16.10
C HIS A 168 10.43 4.82 15.94
N ARG A 169 10.99 4.28 14.85
CA ARG A 169 12.42 4.20 14.60
C ARG A 169 12.74 4.59 13.18
N ASN A 170 13.83 5.32 12.99
CA ASN A 170 14.47 5.44 11.69
C ASN A 170 15.26 4.16 11.40
N ALA A 171 15.13 3.59 10.21
CA ALA A 171 15.72 2.30 9.87
C ALA A 171 17.25 2.35 9.74
N GLU A 172 17.80 3.48 9.23
CA GLU A 172 19.24 3.68 9.10
C GLU A 172 19.89 3.92 10.46
N GLU A 173 19.28 4.79 11.29
CA GLU A 173 19.75 5.02 12.66
C GLU A 173 19.79 3.73 13.49
N LEU A 174 18.79 2.86 13.34
CA LEU A 174 18.75 1.58 14.04
C LEU A 174 19.92 0.68 13.63
N ARG A 175 20.26 0.65 12.33
CA ARG A 175 21.40 -0.12 11.82
C ARG A 175 22.75 0.44 12.28
N GLU A 176 22.91 1.76 12.24
CA GLU A 176 24.17 2.43 12.54
C GLU A 176 24.47 2.50 14.04
N THR A 177 23.46 2.81 14.87
CA THR A 177 23.65 3.06 16.31
C THR A 177 23.49 1.81 17.15
N GLU A 178 22.55 0.93 16.81
CA GLU A 178 22.24 -0.27 17.58
C GLU A 178 22.80 -1.54 16.92
N GLY A 179 23.31 -1.45 15.68
CA GLY A 179 23.84 -2.59 14.93
C GLY A 179 22.79 -3.65 14.63
N MET A 180 21.50 -3.25 14.62
CA MET A 180 20.36 -4.16 14.48
C MET A 180 19.59 -3.87 13.20
N SER A 181 19.05 -4.93 12.60
CA SER A 181 18.05 -4.79 11.55
C SER A 181 16.68 -4.47 12.17
N VAL A 182 15.76 -3.89 11.35
CA VAL A 182 14.39 -3.63 11.79
C VAL A 182 13.67 -4.93 12.18
N ASP A 183 13.93 -6.03 11.44
CA ASP A 183 13.39 -7.36 11.77
C ASP A 183 13.96 -7.90 13.09
N ALA A 184 15.28 -7.73 13.33
CA ALA A 184 15.90 -8.14 14.58
C ALA A 184 15.35 -7.36 15.78
N TYR A 185 15.20 -6.04 15.63
CA TYR A 185 14.57 -5.20 16.66
C TYR A 185 13.13 -5.64 16.95
N PHE A 186 12.33 -5.90 15.89
CA PHE A 186 10.98 -6.40 16.07
C PHE A 186 10.94 -7.70 16.86
N ARG A 187 11.78 -8.68 16.51
CA ARG A 187 11.84 -9.97 17.23
C ARG A 187 12.26 -9.84 18.67
N GLU A 188 13.17 -8.91 18.96
CA GLU A 188 13.61 -8.66 20.34
C GLU A 188 12.49 -8.06 21.19
N VAL A 189 11.80 -7.04 20.65
CA VAL A 189 10.75 -6.30 21.36
C VAL A 189 9.46 -7.12 21.52
N PHE A 190 9.12 -7.92 20.52
CA PHE A 190 7.87 -8.70 20.48
C PHE A 190 8.11 -10.18 20.78
N LYS A 191 9.16 -10.50 21.56
CA LYS A 191 9.44 -11.88 21.97
C LYS A 191 8.14 -12.62 22.28
N CYS A 192 7.75 -13.57 21.40
CA CYS A 192 6.72 -14.56 21.59
C CYS A 192 7.33 -15.79 22.26
#